data_ba80e5c4cc7f33f25f072fef01e6a8cb
#
_entry.id   ba80e5c4cc7f33f25f072fef01e6a8cb
#
_cell.length_a   1.000
_cell.length_b   1.000
_cell.length_c   1.000
_cell.angle_alpha   90.00
_cell.angle_beta   90.00
_cell.angle_gamma   90.00
#
_symmetry.space_group_name_H-M   'P 1'
#
loop_
_entity.id
_entity.type
_entity.pdbx_description
1 polymer ?
#
loop_
_entity_poly.entity_id
_entity_poly.type
_entity_poly.pdbx_seq_one_letter_code
_entity_poly.pdbx_strand_id
1 'polypeptide(L)'
;MVRIIGHRGASDDAPENTISSIKEAFKQGADGVEVDVRITKDEKVICMHDKNTLRTTGSSLEVNKVKYSELKELDAGSWKSSEWVNEPIPLLEEVLEEVPEDKEIFIEIKTGLEIIDPLILLIQDSNIKQKNISVISFNDQVIKNIKLCLPEITANLLVAFDPSYNEEDLPQLLENIGADGAGVQNHPKLTKSFVEKINTLNKNIHVWTVNKGDEAKEYSLLGLSSITTNKPGHIRDYLSASK
;
A
#
# COMPACT_ATOMS: atom_id res chain seq x y z
N MET A 1 -5.22 -4.54 -18.99
CA MET A 1 -4.44 -5.51 -18.21
C MET A 1 -4.52 -5.06 -16.76
N VAL A 2 -4.70 -5.95 -15.79
CA VAL A 2 -4.67 -5.63 -14.37
C VAL A 2 -3.30 -5.05 -13.99
N ARG A 3 -3.27 -3.99 -13.16
CA ARG A 3 -2.02 -3.37 -12.69
C ARG A 3 -1.41 -4.22 -11.59
N ILE A 4 -0.08 -4.27 -11.54
CA ILE A 4 0.68 -5.03 -10.55
C ILE A 4 1.39 -4.05 -9.63
N ILE A 5 1.06 -4.11 -8.34
CA ILE A 5 1.56 -3.23 -7.30
C ILE A 5 2.47 -4.03 -6.37
N GLY A 6 3.72 -3.60 -6.21
CA GLY A 6 4.67 -4.23 -5.29
C GLY A 6 4.30 -3.92 -3.84
N HIS A 7 3.90 -4.95 -3.04
CA HIS A 7 3.52 -4.83 -1.63
C HIS A 7 4.74 -4.54 -0.77
N ARG A 8 4.81 -3.35 -0.20
CA ARG A 8 5.99 -2.81 0.49
C ARG A 8 7.23 -2.85 -0.40
N GLY A 9 7.04 -2.61 -1.72
CA GLY A 9 8.02 -2.88 -2.77
C GLY A 9 8.03 -4.34 -3.24
N ALA A 10 9.16 -4.83 -3.71
CA ALA A 10 9.39 -6.25 -4.01
C ALA A 10 9.80 -7.00 -2.74
N SER A 11 8.90 -7.10 -1.76
CA SER A 11 9.23 -7.51 -0.40
C SER A 11 9.61 -8.99 -0.25
N ASP A 12 9.42 -9.82 -1.29
CA ASP A 12 9.96 -11.19 -1.30
C ASP A 12 11.48 -11.20 -1.56
N ASP A 13 12.00 -10.25 -2.34
CA ASP A 13 13.40 -10.19 -2.76
C ASP A 13 14.23 -9.19 -1.95
N ALA A 14 13.64 -8.07 -1.52
CA ALA A 14 14.29 -6.99 -0.78
C ALA A 14 13.56 -6.68 0.54
N PRO A 15 14.19 -5.99 1.52
CA PRO A 15 13.54 -5.69 2.79
C PRO A 15 12.34 -4.76 2.61
N GLU A 16 11.20 -5.15 3.17
CA GLU A 16 9.92 -4.43 3.05
C GLU A 16 10.01 -2.96 3.44
N ASN A 17 9.25 -2.10 2.76
CA ASN A 17 9.15 -0.66 3.07
C ASN A 17 10.48 0.12 3.01
N THR A 18 11.47 -0.34 2.26
CA THR A 18 12.76 0.33 2.07
C THR A 18 12.90 0.86 0.64
N ILE A 19 13.83 1.78 0.43
CA ILE A 19 14.17 2.30 -0.90
C ILE A 19 14.62 1.16 -1.82
N SER A 20 15.38 0.20 -1.31
CA SER A 20 15.84 -0.95 -2.07
C SER A 20 14.68 -1.81 -2.59
N SER A 21 13.65 -2.07 -1.77
CA SER A 21 12.48 -2.84 -2.21
C SER A 21 11.64 -2.10 -3.25
N ILE A 22 11.55 -0.78 -3.14
CA ILE A 22 10.85 0.08 -4.10
C ILE A 22 11.55 0.03 -5.46
N LYS A 23 12.86 0.24 -5.49
CA LYS A 23 13.67 0.15 -6.71
C LYS A 23 13.60 -1.23 -7.36
N GLU A 24 13.68 -2.29 -6.56
CA GLU A 24 13.60 -3.66 -7.06
C GLU A 24 12.21 -3.95 -7.67
N ALA A 25 11.11 -3.44 -7.06
CA ALA A 25 9.78 -3.59 -7.63
C ALA A 25 9.65 -2.97 -9.03
N PHE A 26 10.14 -1.75 -9.22
CA PHE A 26 10.13 -1.11 -10.54
C PHE A 26 11.04 -1.81 -11.54
N LYS A 27 12.20 -2.28 -11.12
CA LYS A 27 13.12 -3.08 -11.96
C LYS A 27 12.46 -4.38 -12.41
N GLN A 28 11.63 -5.00 -11.59
CA GLN A 28 10.82 -6.18 -11.90
C GLN A 28 9.56 -5.86 -12.73
N GLY A 29 9.36 -4.60 -13.13
CA GLY A 29 8.29 -4.18 -14.01
C GLY A 29 6.95 -3.95 -13.30
N ALA A 30 6.93 -3.65 -12.00
CA ALA A 30 5.72 -3.22 -11.30
C ALA A 30 5.11 -1.96 -11.95
N ASP A 31 3.78 -1.86 -11.95
CA ASP A 31 3.06 -0.67 -12.39
C ASP A 31 3.02 0.40 -11.31
N GLY A 32 3.20 -0.01 -10.07
CA GLY A 32 3.28 0.83 -8.89
C GLY A 32 3.85 0.07 -7.71
N VAL A 33 3.98 0.77 -6.59
CA VAL A 33 4.39 0.20 -5.30
C VAL A 33 3.39 0.57 -4.23
N GLU A 34 3.31 -0.26 -3.22
CA GLU A 34 2.56 0.04 -2.00
C GLU A 34 3.54 0.15 -0.85
N VAL A 35 3.30 1.10 0.06
CA VAL A 35 4.08 1.29 1.29
C VAL A 35 3.18 1.59 2.47
N ASP A 36 3.53 1.03 3.63
CA ASP A 36 2.87 1.33 4.90
C ASP A 36 3.48 2.58 5.55
N VAL A 37 2.65 3.52 6.01
CA VAL A 37 3.17 4.73 6.65
C VAL A 37 2.71 4.89 8.10
N ARG A 38 3.63 5.44 8.91
CA ARG A 38 3.40 5.84 10.29
C ARG A 38 3.99 7.22 10.58
N ILE A 39 3.53 7.82 11.66
CA ILE A 39 4.01 9.13 12.12
C ILE A 39 4.88 8.98 13.36
N THR A 40 6.01 9.67 13.39
CA THR A 40 6.93 9.73 14.53
C THR A 40 6.48 10.78 15.55
N LYS A 41 7.15 10.83 16.71
CA LYS A 41 6.91 11.84 17.75
C LYS A 41 7.14 13.28 17.27
N ASP A 42 8.05 13.50 16.32
CA ASP A 42 8.37 14.78 15.72
C ASP A 42 7.69 14.99 14.36
N GLU A 43 6.54 14.30 14.18
CA GLU A 43 5.63 14.45 13.04
C GLU A 43 6.25 14.13 11.66
N LYS A 44 7.31 13.30 11.63
CA LYS A 44 7.84 12.76 10.38
C LYS A 44 7.04 11.54 9.93
N VAL A 45 6.70 11.48 8.64
CA VAL A 45 6.02 10.33 8.04
C VAL A 45 7.09 9.37 7.52
N ILE A 46 7.12 8.16 8.10
CA ILE A 46 8.10 7.11 7.76
C ILE A 46 7.40 5.90 7.13
N CYS A 47 8.15 5.11 6.37
CA CYS A 47 7.65 3.85 5.82
C CYS A 47 7.94 2.69 6.78
N MET A 48 6.90 2.21 7.47
CA MET A 48 6.98 1.13 8.46
C MET A 48 5.61 0.48 8.68
N HIS A 49 5.54 -0.86 8.59
CA HIS A 49 4.30 -1.60 8.85
C HIS A 49 3.93 -1.62 10.33
N ASP A 50 4.83 -2.08 11.19
CA ASP A 50 4.55 -2.30 12.59
C ASP A 50 4.64 -0.99 13.39
N LYS A 51 3.88 -0.88 14.49
CA LYS A 51 4.00 0.23 15.43
C LYS A 51 5.32 0.24 16.21
N ASN A 52 6.06 -0.89 16.19
CA ASN A 52 7.33 -1.08 16.85
C ASN A 52 8.36 -1.64 15.86
N THR A 53 9.59 -1.17 15.94
CA THR A 53 10.65 -1.48 14.96
C THR A 53 11.27 -2.88 15.10
N LEU A 54 10.96 -3.62 16.17
CA LEU A 54 11.66 -4.86 16.59
C LEU A 54 11.80 -5.90 15.46
N ARG A 55 10.72 -6.16 14.70
CA ARG A 55 10.69 -7.24 13.71
C ARG A 55 11.69 -7.03 12.57
N THR A 56 11.83 -5.80 12.10
CA THR A 56 12.65 -5.48 10.93
C THR A 56 14.00 -4.86 11.27
N THR A 57 14.26 -4.52 12.56
CA THR A 57 15.54 -3.89 12.94
C THR A 57 16.25 -4.59 14.11
N GLY A 58 15.58 -5.51 14.79
CA GLY A 58 16.10 -6.12 16.02
C GLY A 58 16.08 -5.19 17.23
N SER A 59 15.76 -3.91 17.08
CA SER A 59 15.68 -2.90 18.15
C SER A 59 14.22 -2.53 18.43
N SER A 60 13.82 -2.49 19.70
CA SER A 60 12.42 -2.26 20.09
C SER A 60 12.17 -0.79 20.42
N LEU A 61 11.71 -0.02 19.43
CA LEU A 61 11.27 1.36 19.58
C LEU A 61 9.81 1.51 19.09
N GLU A 62 8.96 2.18 19.88
CA GLU A 62 7.61 2.56 19.42
C GLU A 62 7.69 3.82 18.58
N VAL A 63 7.31 3.73 17.29
CA VAL A 63 7.47 4.78 16.29
C VAL A 63 6.93 6.13 16.74
N ASN A 64 5.72 6.18 17.28
CA ASN A 64 5.09 7.44 17.72
C ASN A 64 5.64 8.01 19.04
N LYS A 65 6.59 7.34 19.70
CA LYS A 65 7.20 7.80 20.95
C LYS A 65 8.61 8.34 20.79
N VAL A 66 9.23 8.12 19.63
CA VAL A 66 10.61 8.52 19.34
C VAL A 66 10.66 9.48 18.15
N LYS A 67 11.76 10.25 18.06
CA LYS A 67 12.02 11.11 16.91
C LYS A 67 12.59 10.30 15.74
N TYR A 68 12.42 10.81 14.52
CA TYR A 68 13.03 10.18 13.34
C TYR A 68 14.55 10.05 13.44
N SER A 69 15.22 11.00 14.08
CA SER A 69 16.68 10.94 14.31
C SER A 69 17.15 9.68 15.07
N GLU A 70 16.27 9.04 15.85
CA GLU A 70 16.56 7.77 16.53
C GLU A 70 16.27 6.56 15.63
N LEU A 71 15.27 6.66 14.76
CA LEU A 71 14.85 5.59 13.85
C LEU A 71 15.76 5.42 12.64
N LYS A 72 16.30 6.51 12.10
CA LYS A 72 17.18 6.50 10.92
C LYS A 72 18.52 5.78 11.14
N GLU A 73 18.94 5.60 12.40
CA GLU A 73 20.17 4.87 12.76
C GLU A 73 19.95 3.35 12.83
N LEU A 74 18.70 2.89 12.69
CA LEU A 74 18.37 1.47 12.74
C LEU A 74 18.57 0.82 11.36
N ASP A 75 19.06 -0.41 11.38
CA ASP A 75 19.21 -1.24 10.20
C ASP A 75 17.92 -2.03 9.94
N ALA A 76 17.15 -1.63 8.93
CA ALA A 76 15.91 -2.27 8.51
C ALA A 76 16.12 -3.32 7.40
N GLY A 77 17.35 -3.67 7.05
CA GLY A 77 17.67 -4.57 5.97
C GLY A 77 18.28 -5.90 6.38
N SER A 78 19.18 -5.93 7.36
CA SER A 78 19.93 -7.13 7.76
C SER A 78 19.07 -8.31 8.19
N TRP A 79 17.85 -8.09 8.66
CA TRP A 79 16.89 -9.17 8.99
C TRP A 79 16.50 -9.99 7.76
N LYS A 80 16.54 -9.38 6.56
CA LYS A 80 16.20 -10.01 5.29
C LYS A 80 17.36 -10.84 4.76
N SER A 81 18.54 -10.23 4.62
CA SER A 81 19.80 -10.90 4.28
C SER A 81 21.00 -9.97 4.52
N SER A 82 22.22 -10.53 4.51
CA SER A 82 23.46 -9.76 4.63
C SER A 82 23.73 -8.81 3.45
N GLU A 83 23.03 -8.95 2.35
CA GLU A 83 23.12 -8.04 1.20
C GLU A 83 22.53 -6.66 1.50
N TRP A 84 21.61 -6.59 2.48
CA TRP A 84 20.84 -5.40 2.83
C TRP A 84 21.30 -4.75 4.14
N VAL A 85 22.55 -4.97 4.54
CA VAL A 85 23.11 -4.36 5.76
C VAL A 85 23.11 -2.84 5.65
N ASN A 86 22.71 -2.17 6.73
CA ASN A 86 22.60 -0.71 6.84
C ASN A 86 21.51 -0.08 5.95
N GLU A 87 20.48 -0.82 5.55
CA GLU A 87 19.31 -0.24 4.91
C GLU A 87 18.51 0.57 5.94
N PRO A 88 18.32 1.89 5.76
CA PRO A 88 17.61 2.70 6.74
C PRO A 88 16.09 2.53 6.65
N ILE A 89 15.37 2.94 7.71
CA ILE A 89 13.94 3.20 7.64
C ILE A 89 13.75 4.52 6.88
N PRO A 90 13.12 4.53 5.69
CA PRO A 90 13.01 5.74 4.91
C PRO A 90 11.88 6.66 5.38
N LEU A 91 12.03 7.95 5.14
CA LEU A 91 10.93 8.89 5.11
C LEU A 91 10.05 8.64 3.89
N LEU A 92 8.75 8.96 3.98
CA LEU A 92 7.86 8.88 2.82
C LEU A 92 8.33 9.80 1.68
N GLU A 93 8.84 10.99 1.99
CA GLU A 93 9.37 11.93 0.99
C GLU A 93 10.49 11.31 0.15
N GLU A 94 11.39 10.53 0.77
CA GLU A 94 12.47 9.82 0.06
C GLU A 94 11.91 8.72 -0.87
N VAL A 95 10.84 8.03 -0.43
CA VAL A 95 10.15 7.04 -1.27
C VAL A 95 9.45 7.71 -2.46
N LEU A 96 8.79 8.86 -2.23
CA LEU A 96 8.11 9.60 -3.30
C LEU A 96 9.09 10.05 -4.41
N GLU A 97 10.32 10.39 -4.06
CA GLU A 97 11.38 10.73 -5.03
C GLU A 97 11.81 9.56 -5.92
N GLU A 98 11.67 8.33 -5.45
CA GLU A 98 12.05 7.11 -6.19
C GLU A 98 10.93 6.58 -7.11
N VAL A 99 9.70 7.14 -7.02
CA VAL A 99 8.59 6.71 -7.89
C VAL A 99 8.72 7.38 -9.26
N PRO A 100 8.87 6.61 -10.36
CA PRO A 100 8.91 7.18 -11.70
C PRO A 100 7.61 7.89 -12.07
N GLU A 101 7.69 8.93 -12.92
CA GLU A 101 6.57 9.84 -13.25
C GLU A 101 5.33 9.12 -13.83
N ASP A 102 5.53 7.99 -14.50
CA ASP A 102 4.47 7.18 -15.12
C ASP A 102 3.98 6.02 -14.22
N LYS A 103 4.52 5.90 -13.00
CA LYS A 103 4.20 4.84 -12.04
C LYS A 103 3.29 5.32 -10.93
N GLU A 104 2.69 4.37 -10.23
CA GLU A 104 1.74 4.62 -9.14
C GLU A 104 2.37 4.34 -7.77
N ILE A 105 1.84 5.02 -6.76
CA ILE A 105 2.11 4.69 -5.36
C ILE A 105 0.81 4.54 -4.59
N PHE A 106 0.72 3.45 -3.82
CA PHE A 106 -0.32 3.20 -2.82
C PHE A 106 0.28 3.46 -1.45
N ILE A 107 -0.32 4.36 -0.68
CA ILE A 107 0.15 4.75 0.66
C ILE A 107 -0.84 4.22 1.68
N GLU A 108 -0.47 3.14 2.40
CA GLU A 108 -1.32 2.60 3.48
C GLU A 108 -1.08 3.34 4.79
N ILE A 109 -2.10 4.04 5.27
CA ILE A 109 -2.07 4.71 6.58
C ILE A 109 -2.36 3.70 7.69
N LYS A 110 -1.34 3.43 8.52
CA LYS A 110 -1.39 2.48 9.67
C LYS A 110 -1.70 3.16 11.01
N THR A 111 -1.92 4.47 11.00
CA THR A 111 -2.20 5.30 12.18
C THR A 111 -3.60 5.93 12.10
N GLY A 112 -3.92 6.85 13.00
CA GLY A 112 -5.20 7.57 13.00
C GLY A 112 -5.17 8.86 12.19
N LEU A 113 -5.98 9.82 12.62
CA LEU A 113 -6.14 11.11 11.93
C LEU A 113 -4.91 12.04 12.09
N GLU A 114 -4.05 11.77 13.05
CA GLU A 114 -2.88 12.57 13.37
C GLU A 114 -1.86 12.67 12.23
N ILE A 115 -1.89 11.75 11.29
CA ILE A 115 -0.98 11.75 10.11
C ILE A 115 -1.52 12.60 8.95
N ILE A 116 -2.79 12.99 8.96
CA ILE A 116 -3.46 13.59 7.79
C ILE A 116 -2.76 14.88 7.34
N ASP A 117 -2.58 15.85 8.23
CA ASP A 117 -1.96 17.13 7.87
C ASP A 117 -0.51 16.98 7.37
N PRO A 118 0.40 16.25 8.07
CA PRO A 118 1.73 15.98 7.55
C PRO A 118 1.73 15.26 6.19
N LEU A 119 0.85 14.29 5.99
CA LEU A 119 0.76 13.55 4.73
C LEU A 119 0.29 14.45 3.57
N ILE A 120 -0.71 15.31 3.80
CA ILE A 120 -1.20 16.26 2.79
C ILE A 120 -0.07 17.16 2.31
N LEU A 121 0.73 17.71 3.23
CA LEU A 121 1.86 18.56 2.89
C LEU A 121 2.88 17.82 2.02
N LEU A 122 3.25 16.58 2.40
CA LEU A 122 4.18 15.78 1.61
C LEU A 122 3.65 15.45 0.20
N ILE A 123 2.36 15.15 0.07
CA ILE A 123 1.73 14.87 -1.22
C ILE A 123 1.73 16.14 -2.11
N GLN A 124 1.41 17.30 -1.54
CA GLN A 124 1.37 18.57 -2.26
C GLN A 124 2.76 19.03 -2.72
N ASP A 125 3.79 18.77 -1.91
CA ASP A 125 5.18 19.12 -2.22
C ASP A 125 5.86 18.11 -3.16
N SER A 126 5.26 16.91 -3.35
CA SER A 126 5.81 15.88 -4.23
C SER A 126 5.66 16.23 -5.72
N ASN A 127 6.56 15.70 -6.56
CA ASN A 127 6.47 15.78 -8.01
C ASN A 127 5.53 14.74 -8.64
N ILE A 128 4.91 13.86 -7.83
CA ILE A 128 4.04 12.80 -8.33
C ILE A 128 2.68 13.39 -8.71
N LYS A 129 2.18 13.04 -9.88
CA LYS A 129 0.84 13.45 -10.29
C LYS A 129 -0.21 12.85 -9.34
N GLN A 130 -1.10 13.67 -8.81
CA GLN A 130 -2.12 13.23 -7.84
C GLN A 130 -2.91 11.98 -8.30
N LYS A 131 -3.20 11.87 -9.60
CA LYS A 131 -3.86 10.70 -10.19
C LYS A 131 -3.07 9.39 -10.04
N ASN A 132 -1.77 9.46 -9.78
CA ASN A 132 -0.87 8.32 -9.59
C ASN A 132 -0.70 7.96 -8.10
N ILE A 133 -1.34 8.71 -7.21
CA ILE A 133 -1.31 8.46 -5.77
C ILE A 133 -2.64 7.84 -5.35
N SER A 134 -2.57 6.74 -4.63
CA SER A 134 -3.70 6.11 -3.96
C SER A 134 -3.43 6.03 -2.46
N VAL A 135 -4.34 6.56 -1.65
CA VAL A 135 -4.29 6.38 -0.20
C VAL A 135 -5.22 5.23 0.18
N ILE A 136 -4.72 4.33 1.01
CA ILE A 136 -5.49 3.18 1.50
C ILE A 136 -5.42 3.08 3.03
N SER A 137 -6.47 2.62 3.67
CA SER A 137 -6.52 2.40 5.12
C SER A 137 -7.67 1.49 5.52
N PHE A 138 -7.50 0.75 6.63
CA PHE A 138 -8.61 0.06 7.30
C PHE A 138 -9.50 1.01 8.12
N ASN A 139 -9.05 2.24 8.34
CA ASN A 139 -9.80 3.24 9.10
C ASN A 139 -10.66 4.09 8.15
N ASP A 140 -11.98 3.92 8.22
CA ASP A 140 -12.95 4.63 7.40
C ASP A 140 -12.90 6.15 7.60
N GLN A 141 -12.61 6.62 8.83
CA GLN A 141 -12.47 8.05 9.13
C GLN A 141 -11.23 8.65 8.46
N VAL A 142 -10.15 7.88 8.33
CA VAL A 142 -8.96 8.30 7.58
C VAL A 142 -9.32 8.49 6.10
N ILE A 143 -9.97 7.51 5.48
CA ILE A 143 -10.40 7.60 4.07
C ILE A 143 -11.32 8.79 3.85
N LYS A 144 -12.32 8.98 4.73
CA LYS A 144 -13.23 10.11 4.66
C LYS A 144 -12.50 11.45 4.71
N ASN A 145 -11.54 11.61 5.64
CA ASN A 145 -10.78 12.85 5.78
C ASN A 145 -9.86 13.10 4.57
N ILE A 146 -9.19 12.07 4.06
CA ILE A 146 -8.39 12.20 2.83
C ILE A 146 -9.27 12.70 1.66
N LYS A 147 -10.46 12.14 1.46
CA LYS A 147 -11.38 12.58 0.39
C LYS A 147 -11.88 14.01 0.58
N LEU A 148 -12.05 14.46 1.81
CA LEU A 148 -12.44 15.85 2.10
C LEU A 148 -11.30 16.84 1.79
N CYS A 149 -10.06 16.48 2.10
CA CYS A 149 -8.90 17.38 1.96
C CYS A 149 -8.25 17.30 0.56
N LEU A 150 -8.25 16.12 -0.06
CA LEU A 150 -7.62 15.83 -1.35
C LEU A 150 -8.60 15.07 -2.28
N PRO A 151 -9.66 15.72 -2.77
CA PRO A 151 -10.72 15.04 -3.52
C PRO A 151 -10.24 14.38 -4.84
N GLU A 152 -9.13 14.86 -5.41
CA GLU A 152 -8.56 14.35 -6.67
C GLU A 152 -7.73 13.07 -6.48
N ILE A 153 -7.31 12.76 -5.24
CA ILE A 153 -6.54 11.55 -4.96
C ILE A 153 -7.48 10.36 -4.79
N THR A 154 -7.09 9.22 -5.35
CA THR A 154 -7.80 7.97 -5.10
C THR A 154 -7.65 7.57 -3.64
N ALA A 155 -8.77 7.31 -2.95
CA ALA A 155 -8.76 6.81 -1.58
C ALA A 155 -9.67 5.59 -1.44
N ASN A 156 -9.11 4.44 -1.03
CA ASN A 156 -9.82 3.18 -0.93
C ASN A 156 -9.82 2.63 0.49
N LEU A 157 -10.97 2.12 0.92
CA LEU A 157 -11.10 1.43 2.20
C LEU A 157 -10.52 0.01 2.09
N LEU A 158 -9.62 -0.36 3.00
CA LEU A 158 -9.14 -1.73 3.12
C LEU A 158 -10.15 -2.60 3.88
N VAL A 159 -10.37 -3.80 3.37
CA VAL A 159 -11.34 -4.75 3.90
C VAL A 159 -10.71 -6.13 4.02
N ALA A 160 -10.76 -6.69 5.25
CA ALA A 160 -10.48 -8.10 5.50
C ALA A 160 -11.79 -8.85 5.74
N PHE A 161 -11.88 -10.07 5.20
CA PHE A 161 -13.05 -10.93 5.37
C PHE A 161 -12.98 -11.72 6.69
N ASP A 162 -13.07 -11.02 7.83
CA ASP A 162 -13.20 -11.69 9.12
C ASP A 162 -14.68 -12.02 9.44
N PRO A 163 -14.96 -12.90 10.43
CA PRO A 163 -16.33 -13.31 10.76
C PRO A 163 -17.25 -12.16 11.24
N SER A 164 -16.70 -11.05 11.72
CA SER A 164 -17.46 -9.88 12.16
C SER A 164 -17.83 -8.94 11.02
N TYR A 165 -17.21 -9.13 9.83
CA TYR A 165 -17.42 -8.27 8.68
C TYR A 165 -18.65 -8.71 7.86
N ASN A 166 -19.61 -7.80 7.73
CA ASN A 166 -20.78 -7.96 6.87
C ASN A 166 -20.51 -7.30 5.51
N GLU A 167 -20.28 -8.13 4.49
CA GLU A 167 -20.01 -7.67 3.10
C GLU A 167 -21.19 -6.93 2.47
N GLU A 168 -22.42 -7.10 3.00
CA GLU A 168 -23.61 -6.41 2.51
C GLU A 168 -23.59 -4.90 2.84
N ASP A 169 -22.89 -4.51 3.89
CA ASP A 169 -22.83 -3.13 4.35
C ASP A 169 -21.73 -2.32 3.60
N LEU A 170 -20.78 -2.99 2.90
CA LEU A 170 -19.68 -2.33 2.23
C LEU A 170 -20.10 -1.27 1.21
N PRO A 171 -21.06 -1.52 0.30
CA PRO A 171 -21.50 -0.53 -0.67
C PRO A 171 -21.91 0.79 -0.02
N GLN A 172 -22.78 0.71 0.99
CA GLN A 172 -23.27 1.90 1.70
C GLN A 172 -22.16 2.61 2.48
N LEU A 173 -21.22 1.85 3.06
CA LEU A 173 -20.06 2.42 3.76
C LEU A 173 -19.17 3.21 2.80
N LEU A 174 -18.82 2.65 1.64
CA LEU A 174 -17.99 3.32 0.64
C LEU A 174 -18.62 4.64 0.15
N GLU A 175 -19.94 4.68 -0.03
CA GLU A 175 -20.66 5.90 -0.38
C GLU A 175 -20.61 6.92 0.76
N ASN A 176 -20.90 6.52 1.99
CA ASN A 176 -20.96 7.39 3.17
C ASN A 176 -19.63 8.09 3.47
N ILE A 177 -18.52 7.44 3.19
CA ILE A 177 -17.16 7.99 3.41
C ILE A 177 -16.58 8.64 2.15
N GLY A 178 -17.27 8.57 1.01
CA GLY A 178 -16.79 9.11 -0.26
C GLY A 178 -15.61 8.34 -0.86
N ALA A 179 -15.36 7.08 -0.46
CA ALA A 179 -14.27 6.27 -0.98
C ALA A 179 -14.41 6.03 -2.49
N ASP A 180 -13.29 5.98 -3.21
CA ASP A 180 -13.26 5.67 -4.64
C ASP A 180 -13.34 4.17 -4.92
N GLY A 181 -13.14 3.35 -3.88
CA GLY A 181 -13.21 1.90 -4.00
C GLY A 181 -12.81 1.17 -2.73
N ALA A 182 -12.50 -0.12 -2.88
CA ALA A 182 -12.07 -0.99 -1.81
C ALA A 182 -10.79 -1.77 -2.17
N GLY A 183 -9.91 -1.92 -1.17
CA GLY A 183 -8.82 -2.88 -1.21
C GLY A 183 -9.19 -4.13 -0.42
N VAL A 184 -9.40 -5.24 -1.09
CA VAL A 184 -9.92 -6.45 -0.45
C VAL A 184 -8.86 -7.51 -0.26
N GLN A 185 -8.96 -8.23 0.85
CA GLN A 185 -8.08 -9.36 1.13
C GLN A 185 -8.24 -10.47 0.07
N ASN A 186 -7.14 -11.12 -0.32
CA ASN A 186 -7.14 -12.37 -1.08
C ASN A 186 -7.86 -13.46 -0.26
N HIS A 187 -9.10 -13.73 -0.60
CA HIS A 187 -9.99 -14.62 0.15
C HIS A 187 -11.03 -15.27 -0.77
N PRO A 188 -11.49 -16.51 -0.50
CA PRO A 188 -12.52 -17.19 -1.31
C PRO A 188 -13.84 -16.42 -1.46
N LYS A 189 -14.16 -15.49 -0.57
CA LYS A 189 -15.33 -14.60 -0.68
C LYS A 189 -15.19 -13.51 -1.74
N LEU A 190 -13.99 -13.25 -2.27
CA LEU A 190 -13.78 -12.35 -3.39
C LEU A 190 -14.25 -13.02 -4.70
N THR A 191 -15.54 -13.12 -4.84
CA THR A 191 -16.22 -13.76 -5.96
C THR A 191 -16.56 -12.77 -7.07
N LYS A 192 -16.91 -13.28 -8.25
CA LYS A 192 -17.42 -12.46 -9.36
C LYS A 192 -18.63 -11.62 -8.94
N SER A 193 -19.57 -12.20 -8.19
CA SER A 193 -20.75 -11.48 -7.68
C SER A 193 -20.37 -10.33 -6.75
N PHE A 194 -19.36 -10.52 -5.86
CA PHE A 194 -18.85 -9.46 -5.00
C PHE A 194 -18.27 -8.31 -5.84
N VAL A 195 -17.45 -8.63 -6.84
CA VAL A 195 -16.82 -7.62 -7.71
C VAL A 195 -17.88 -6.85 -8.51
N GLU A 196 -18.84 -7.55 -9.11
CA GLU A 196 -19.94 -6.95 -9.85
C GLU A 196 -20.77 -5.99 -8.97
N LYS A 197 -21.07 -6.37 -7.72
CA LYS A 197 -21.81 -5.53 -6.77
C LYS A 197 -21.11 -4.18 -6.53
N ILE A 198 -19.80 -4.18 -6.35
CA ILE A 198 -19.03 -2.94 -6.13
C ILE A 198 -18.89 -2.13 -7.43
N ASN A 199 -18.69 -2.80 -8.57
CA ASN A 199 -18.59 -2.15 -9.88
C ASN A 199 -19.88 -1.41 -10.28
N THR A 200 -21.08 -1.87 -9.86
CA THR A 200 -22.34 -1.15 -10.11
C THR A 200 -22.37 0.25 -9.50
N LEU A 201 -21.53 0.51 -8.51
CA LEU A 201 -21.36 1.83 -7.88
C LEU A 201 -20.29 2.70 -8.54
N ASN A 202 -19.71 2.26 -9.66
CA ASN A 202 -18.52 2.87 -10.27
C ASN A 202 -17.32 2.97 -9.32
N LYS A 203 -17.20 2.03 -8.36
CA LYS A 203 -16.10 1.94 -7.40
C LYS A 203 -15.06 0.94 -7.89
N ASN A 204 -13.77 1.26 -7.68
CA ASN A 204 -12.71 0.35 -8.05
C ASN A 204 -12.47 -0.72 -6.96
N ILE A 205 -11.89 -1.85 -7.35
CA ILE A 205 -11.48 -2.91 -6.43
C ILE A 205 -10.03 -3.27 -6.72
N HIS A 206 -9.20 -3.32 -5.69
CA HIS A 206 -7.89 -3.96 -5.75
C HIS A 206 -7.80 -5.10 -4.73
N VAL A 207 -6.92 -6.06 -4.96
CA VAL A 207 -6.76 -7.23 -4.08
C VAL A 207 -5.35 -7.30 -3.49
N TRP A 208 -5.23 -7.68 -2.23
CA TRP A 208 -3.99 -7.87 -1.46
C TRP A 208 -4.08 -9.11 -0.55
N THR A 209 -3.03 -9.91 -0.31
CA THR A 209 -1.78 -9.93 -1.05
C THR A 209 -1.77 -11.20 -1.88
N VAL A 210 -1.52 -11.10 -3.17
CA VAL A 210 -1.59 -12.22 -4.12
C VAL A 210 -0.19 -12.58 -4.59
N ASN A 211 0.33 -13.75 -4.19
CA ASN A 211 1.68 -14.18 -4.48
C ASN A 211 1.77 -15.39 -5.42
N LYS A 212 0.61 -15.94 -5.86
CA LYS A 212 0.54 -17.06 -6.79
C LYS A 212 0.01 -16.62 -8.15
N GLY A 213 0.64 -17.11 -9.20
CA GLY A 213 0.30 -16.72 -10.57
C GLY A 213 -1.11 -17.15 -11.00
N ASP A 214 -1.58 -18.33 -10.58
CA ASP A 214 -2.93 -18.83 -10.87
C ASP A 214 -4.01 -17.96 -10.22
N GLU A 215 -3.85 -17.59 -8.93
CA GLU A 215 -4.73 -16.65 -8.25
C GLU A 215 -4.74 -15.28 -8.96
N ALA A 216 -3.56 -14.77 -9.32
CA ALA A 216 -3.44 -13.50 -10.05
C ALA A 216 -4.15 -13.55 -11.41
N LYS A 217 -4.07 -14.68 -12.12
CA LYS A 217 -4.78 -14.89 -13.38
C LYS A 217 -6.30 -14.88 -13.17
N GLU A 218 -6.79 -15.60 -12.17
CA GLU A 218 -8.21 -15.60 -11.81
C GLU A 218 -8.71 -14.16 -11.54
N TYR A 219 -8.02 -13.42 -10.67
CA TYR A 219 -8.38 -12.05 -10.35
C TYR A 219 -8.29 -11.08 -11.55
N SER A 220 -7.35 -11.31 -12.46
CA SER A 220 -7.26 -10.51 -13.69
C SER A 220 -8.48 -10.66 -14.58
N LEU A 221 -9.14 -11.82 -14.56
CA LEU A 221 -10.37 -12.12 -15.31
C LEU A 221 -11.64 -11.58 -14.62
N LEU A 222 -11.59 -11.32 -13.32
CA LEU A 222 -12.70 -10.71 -12.59
C LEU A 222 -12.84 -9.19 -12.82
N GLY A 223 -11.89 -8.56 -13.50
CA GLY A 223 -11.93 -7.13 -13.80
C GLY A 223 -11.52 -6.23 -12.64
N LEU A 224 -10.66 -6.72 -11.74
CA LEU A 224 -10.07 -5.91 -10.68
C LEU A 224 -9.13 -4.84 -11.27
N SER A 225 -9.03 -3.70 -10.59
CA SER A 225 -8.20 -2.57 -11.03
C SER A 225 -6.70 -2.85 -10.85
N SER A 226 -6.31 -3.54 -9.77
CA SER A 226 -4.92 -3.90 -9.47
C SER A 226 -4.79 -5.08 -8.52
N ILE A 227 -3.60 -5.67 -8.52
CA ILE A 227 -3.16 -6.77 -7.65
C ILE A 227 -1.94 -6.31 -6.89
N THR A 228 -1.98 -6.33 -5.57
CA THR A 228 -0.84 -6.07 -4.69
C THR A 228 -0.15 -7.39 -4.34
N THR A 229 1.17 -7.47 -4.54
CA THR A 229 1.97 -8.70 -4.42
C THR A 229 3.36 -8.45 -3.86
N ASN A 230 3.90 -9.42 -3.11
CA ASN A 230 5.30 -9.41 -2.68
C ASN A 230 6.28 -9.75 -3.84
N LYS A 231 5.77 -10.31 -4.95
CA LYS A 231 6.54 -10.90 -6.06
C LYS A 231 6.18 -10.27 -7.40
N PRO A 232 6.39 -8.96 -7.61
CA PRO A 232 5.89 -8.27 -8.81
C PRO A 232 6.40 -8.87 -10.12
N GLY A 233 7.68 -9.24 -10.21
CA GLY A 233 8.26 -9.88 -11.39
C GLY A 233 7.61 -11.23 -11.69
N HIS A 234 7.48 -12.09 -10.68
CA HIS A 234 6.83 -13.41 -10.85
C HIS A 234 5.39 -13.29 -11.38
N ILE A 235 4.59 -12.39 -10.79
CA ILE A 235 3.21 -12.19 -11.24
C ILE A 235 3.18 -11.60 -12.66
N ARG A 236 4.08 -10.66 -12.99
CA ARG A 236 4.20 -10.07 -14.33
C ARG A 236 4.48 -11.15 -15.39
N ASP A 237 5.48 -11.99 -15.14
CA ASP A 237 5.90 -13.04 -16.07
C ASP A 237 4.79 -14.07 -16.27
N TYR A 238 4.13 -14.51 -15.16
CA TYR A 238 3.04 -15.48 -15.23
C TYR A 238 1.85 -14.97 -16.06
N LEU A 239 1.42 -13.73 -15.82
CA LEU A 239 0.29 -13.14 -16.56
C LEU A 239 0.65 -12.85 -18.04
N SER A 240 1.92 -12.61 -18.35
CA SER A 240 2.39 -12.42 -19.73
C SER A 240 2.46 -13.72 -20.52
N ALA A 241 2.89 -14.82 -19.88
CA ALA A 241 2.96 -16.15 -20.49
C ALA A 241 1.57 -16.83 -20.65
N SER A 242 0.56 -16.32 -19.95
CA SER A 242 -0.78 -16.93 -19.91
C SER A 242 -1.77 -16.30 -20.93
N LYS A 243 -1.28 -15.45 -21.83
CA LYS A 243 -2.01 -14.87 -22.97
C LYS A 243 -1.95 -15.82 -24.15
#